data_06aed468a8554cae077d0298abaf7ec2
#
_entry.id   06aed468a8554cae077d0298abaf7ec2
#
_cell.length_a   1.000
_cell.length_b   1.000
_cell.length_c   1.000
_cell.angle_alpha   90.00
_cell.angle_beta   90.00
_cell.angle_gamma   90.00
#
_symmetry.space_group_name_H-M   'P 1'
#
loop_
_entity.id
_entity.type
_entity.pdbx_description
1 polymer ?
#
loop_
_entity_poly.entity_id
_entity_poly.type
_entity_poly.pdbx_seq_one_letter_code
_entity_poly.pdbx_strand_id
1 'polypeptide(L)'
;VSEMRVSAYEISETALWEHLFAAYEQAYSEAVESSVIRTNRAVLDESNARNEQINFVRQQLFAEKPNWNRMMVDKTLPKRLHALEELSRNLWWCWNPGPRDLFEGIDPALWAECERNPIAFLDKLSVERMKGLERDEAFLGQLDAVYAQFRDYMNEKPDPKTPTISYFSMEYGLHSSLKIYSGGLGILAGDYLKEASDKNVPMAAVGLLYRYGYFTQRLSAQGAQEATYEAQNFYKLPISPVRDEAGNWLTVTIAFPGRTLSARVWKCQVGRTDLYLLDTDFEANLEEDRQITHYLYGGDWENRLKQEILLGIGGIRALRALGIKHDVFHCNEGHAAFIG
;
A
#
# COMPACT_ATOMS: atom_id res chain seq x y z
N VAL A 1 -14.16 -49.79 14.33
CA VAL A 1 -14.78 -48.49 14.70
C VAL A 1 -14.25 -48.02 16.06
N SER A 2 -14.05 -48.92 17.06
CA SER A 2 -13.47 -48.55 18.37
C SER A 2 -11.99 -48.20 18.28
N GLU A 3 -11.19 -48.95 17.54
CA GLU A 3 -9.76 -48.67 17.34
C GLU A 3 -9.51 -47.39 16.57
N MET A 4 -10.32 -47.08 15.54
CA MET A 4 -10.24 -45.82 14.83
C MET A 4 -10.59 -44.61 15.72
N ARG A 5 -11.51 -44.77 16.68
CA ARG A 5 -11.85 -43.71 17.63
C ARG A 5 -10.74 -43.48 18.66
N VAL A 6 -10.09 -44.53 19.14
CA VAL A 6 -8.94 -44.40 20.04
C VAL A 6 -7.78 -43.75 19.33
N SER A 7 -7.44 -44.17 18.12
CA SER A 7 -6.37 -43.56 17.31
C SER A 7 -6.68 -42.11 16.96
N ALA A 8 -7.92 -41.75 16.66
CA ALA A 8 -8.33 -40.38 16.42
C ALA A 8 -8.23 -39.52 17.69
N TYR A 9 -8.52 -40.09 18.85
CA TYR A 9 -8.38 -39.37 20.12
C TYR A 9 -6.90 -39.15 20.48
N GLU A 10 -6.04 -40.18 20.32
CA GLU A 10 -4.60 -40.03 20.52
C GLU A 10 -3.96 -39.02 19.60
N ILE A 11 -4.36 -38.98 18.32
CA ILE A 11 -3.93 -37.91 17.37
C ILE A 11 -4.45 -36.54 17.79
N SER A 12 -5.68 -36.46 18.33
CA SER A 12 -6.23 -35.18 18.78
C SER A 12 -5.52 -34.62 20.02
N GLU A 13 -5.05 -35.50 20.92
CA GLU A 13 -4.25 -35.09 22.10
C GLU A 13 -2.87 -34.55 21.67
N THR A 14 -2.23 -35.11 20.64
CA THR A 14 -0.96 -34.61 20.10
C THR A 14 -1.13 -33.31 19.30
N ALA A 15 -2.36 -33.02 18.86
CA ALA A 15 -2.72 -31.79 18.16
C ALA A 15 -3.25 -30.67 19.09
N LEU A 16 -3.20 -30.86 20.39
CA LEU A 16 -3.57 -29.82 21.35
C LEU A 16 -2.65 -28.61 21.20
N TRP A 17 -3.25 -27.43 21.26
CA TRP A 17 -2.56 -26.16 21.14
C TRP A 17 -1.34 -26.01 22.05
N GLU A 18 -1.36 -26.62 23.21
CA GLU A 18 -0.26 -26.62 24.20
C GLU A 18 1.00 -27.29 23.65
N HIS A 19 0.87 -28.40 22.91
CA HIS A 19 2.02 -29.09 22.29
C HIS A 19 2.51 -28.35 21.03
N LEU A 20 1.58 -27.80 20.23
CA LEU A 20 1.90 -26.98 19.08
C LEU A 20 2.60 -25.69 19.51
N PHE A 21 2.12 -25.05 20.58
CA PHE A 21 2.71 -23.81 21.09
C PHE A 21 4.15 -24.01 21.57
N ALA A 22 4.41 -25.08 22.31
CA ALA A 22 5.77 -25.42 22.76
C ALA A 22 6.71 -25.68 21.57
N ALA A 23 6.24 -26.36 20.53
CA ALA A 23 7.03 -26.59 19.31
C ALA A 23 7.31 -25.28 18.54
N TYR A 24 6.36 -24.34 18.50
CA TYR A 24 6.55 -23.02 17.93
C TYR A 24 7.51 -22.18 18.75
N GLU A 25 7.42 -22.16 20.08
CA GLU A 25 8.36 -21.44 20.95
C GLU A 25 9.78 -21.94 20.79
N GLN A 26 9.97 -23.25 20.68
CA GLN A 26 11.27 -23.84 20.41
C GLN A 26 11.78 -23.43 19.02
N ALA A 27 10.96 -23.53 17.98
CA ALA A 27 11.33 -23.14 16.63
C ALA A 27 11.65 -21.65 16.52
N TYR A 28 10.94 -20.79 17.23
CA TYR A 28 11.23 -19.35 17.30
C TYR A 28 12.55 -19.07 18.02
N SER A 29 12.81 -19.75 19.13
CA SER A 29 14.08 -19.61 19.87
C SER A 29 15.27 -20.03 19.00
N GLU A 30 15.17 -21.17 18.32
CA GLU A 30 16.19 -21.65 17.39
C GLU A 30 16.38 -20.72 16.17
N ALA A 31 15.28 -20.14 15.66
CA ALA A 31 15.33 -19.17 14.56
C ALA A 31 16.00 -17.86 14.98
N VAL A 32 15.72 -17.37 16.18
CA VAL A 32 16.35 -16.17 16.76
C VAL A 32 17.83 -16.41 16.98
N GLU A 33 18.24 -17.53 17.60
CA GLU A 33 19.66 -17.87 17.79
C GLU A 33 20.38 -18.03 16.45
N SER A 34 19.77 -18.70 15.49
CA SER A 34 20.32 -18.86 14.14
C SER A 34 20.45 -17.52 13.41
N SER A 35 19.49 -16.62 13.60
CA SER A 35 19.51 -15.25 13.04
C SER A 35 20.65 -14.44 13.64
N VAL A 36 20.83 -14.46 14.95
CA VAL A 36 21.92 -13.76 15.65
C VAL A 36 23.31 -14.27 15.19
N ILE A 37 23.47 -15.60 15.07
CA ILE A 37 24.70 -16.21 14.60
C ILE A 37 24.99 -15.85 13.14
N ARG A 38 23.99 -15.86 12.27
CA ARG A 38 24.14 -15.46 10.85
C ARG A 38 24.43 -13.98 10.69
N THR A 39 23.76 -13.13 11.44
CA THR A 39 23.94 -11.68 11.39
C THR A 39 25.36 -11.28 11.86
N ASN A 40 25.87 -11.90 12.90
CA ASN A 40 27.22 -11.61 13.42
C ASN A 40 28.36 -12.15 12.53
N ARG A 41 28.12 -13.15 11.69
CA ARG A 41 29.14 -13.81 10.89
C ARG A 41 29.22 -13.35 9.43
N ALA A 42 28.09 -12.90 8.84
CA ALA A 42 27.99 -12.60 7.40
C ALA A 42 28.05 -11.10 7.06
N VAL A 43 27.83 -10.21 8.03
CA VAL A 43 27.53 -8.80 7.71
C VAL A 43 28.74 -7.87 7.77
N LEU A 44 29.82 -8.22 8.43
CA LEU A 44 30.89 -7.24 8.70
C LEU A 44 32.06 -7.21 7.69
N ASP A 45 32.42 -8.31 7.04
CA ASP A 45 33.67 -8.32 6.24
C ASP A 45 33.44 -8.36 4.70
N GLU A 46 32.41 -9.00 4.19
CA GLU A 46 32.19 -9.10 2.73
C GLU A 46 31.32 -7.98 2.14
N SER A 47 30.40 -7.42 2.93
CA SER A 47 29.46 -6.44 2.40
C SER A 47 30.10 -5.07 2.12
N ASN A 48 31.06 -4.65 2.91
CA ASN A 48 31.73 -3.34 2.74
C ASN A 48 32.64 -3.33 1.51
N ALA A 49 33.46 -4.35 1.32
CA ALA A 49 34.35 -4.44 0.15
C ALA A 49 33.56 -4.62 -1.16
N ARG A 50 32.44 -5.38 -1.12
CA ARG A 50 31.59 -5.60 -2.29
C ARG A 50 30.74 -4.37 -2.62
N ASN A 51 30.27 -3.64 -1.62
CA ASN A 51 29.55 -2.39 -1.82
C ASN A 51 30.43 -1.27 -2.37
N GLU A 52 31.69 -1.18 -1.94
CA GLU A 52 32.65 -0.23 -2.52
C GLU A 52 32.95 -0.55 -3.98
N GLN A 53 33.13 -1.82 -4.31
CA GLN A 53 33.35 -2.26 -5.69
C GLN A 53 32.12 -2.05 -6.59
N ILE A 54 30.92 -2.33 -6.08
CA ILE A 54 29.65 -2.08 -6.79
C ILE A 54 29.42 -0.57 -6.97
N ASN A 55 29.71 0.24 -5.97
CA ASN A 55 29.60 1.70 -6.07
C ASN A 55 30.61 2.31 -7.04
N PHE A 56 31.83 1.79 -7.08
CA PHE A 56 32.86 2.19 -8.05
C PHE A 56 32.45 1.84 -9.49
N VAL A 57 31.97 0.61 -9.72
CA VAL A 57 31.47 0.18 -11.05
C VAL A 57 30.22 0.96 -11.43
N ARG A 58 29.30 1.22 -10.50
CA ARG A 58 28.12 2.08 -10.74
C ARG A 58 28.53 3.50 -11.12
N GLN A 59 29.45 4.12 -10.40
CA GLN A 59 29.90 5.47 -10.74
C GLN A 59 30.52 5.54 -12.15
N GLN A 60 31.29 4.55 -12.58
CA GLN A 60 31.83 4.49 -13.94
C GLN A 60 30.75 4.21 -15.00
N LEU A 61 29.80 3.31 -14.73
CA LEU A 61 28.71 2.98 -15.66
C LEU A 61 27.68 4.11 -15.81
N PHE A 62 27.52 4.96 -14.79
CA PHE A 62 26.56 6.07 -14.81
C PHE A 62 27.17 7.39 -15.30
N ALA A 63 28.51 7.54 -15.33
CA ALA A 63 29.16 8.76 -15.77
C ALA A 63 28.92 9.10 -17.26
N GLU A 64 28.57 8.11 -18.08
CA GLU A 64 28.36 8.26 -19.54
C GLU A 64 26.89 8.19 -19.97
N LYS A 65 25.95 7.99 -19.03
CA LYS A 65 24.53 7.94 -19.38
C LYS A 65 23.86 9.30 -19.18
N PRO A 66 23.05 9.76 -20.15
CA PRO A 66 22.29 10.99 -19.97
C PRO A 66 21.39 10.88 -18.73
N ASN A 67 21.47 11.88 -17.87
CA ASN A 67 20.65 11.95 -16.67
C ASN A 67 19.25 12.41 -17.07
N TRP A 68 18.33 11.47 -17.28
CA TRP A 68 16.96 11.75 -17.64
C TRP A 68 16.18 12.17 -16.40
N ASN A 69 16.03 13.48 -16.22
CA ASN A 69 15.10 14.00 -15.21
C ASN A 69 13.68 13.95 -15.78
N ARG A 70 12.83 13.11 -15.22
CA ARG A 70 11.41 13.11 -15.56
C ARG A 70 10.77 14.36 -14.95
N MET A 71 10.46 15.34 -15.79
CA MET A 71 9.71 16.51 -15.37
C MET A 71 8.23 16.22 -15.56
N MET A 72 7.47 16.20 -14.48
CA MET A 72 6.01 16.17 -14.52
C MET A 72 5.52 17.60 -14.41
N VAL A 73 4.73 18.03 -15.39
CA VAL A 73 4.02 19.29 -15.34
C VAL A 73 2.60 18.98 -14.92
N ASP A 74 2.29 19.23 -13.67
CA ASP A 74 0.93 19.11 -13.18
C ASP A 74 0.13 20.36 -13.55
N LYS A 75 -1.11 20.14 -13.94
CA LYS A 75 -2.06 21.19 -14.23
C LYS A 75 -2.49 21.84 -12.91
N THR A 76 -2.19 23.11 -12.74
CA THR A 76 -2.59 23.85 -11.54
C THR A 76 -4.06 24.24 -11.63
N LEU A 77 -4.86 23.85 -10.66
CA LEU A 77 -6.25 24.29 -10.54
C LEU A 77 -6.33 25.77 -10.14
N PRO A 78 -7.32 26.53 -10.62
CA PRO A 78 -7.63 27.86 -10.11
C PRO A 78 -7.80 27.86 -8.59
N LYS A 79 -7.39 28.94 -7.93
CA LYS A 79 -7.40 29.02 -6.45
C LYS A 79 -8.74 28.68 -5.80
N ARG A 80 -9.85 29.11 -6.39
CA ARG A 80 -11.21 28.82 -5.91
C ARG A 80 -11.58 27.33 -6.00
N LEU A 81 -10.85 26.54 -6.81
CA LEU A 81 -11.08 25.11 -7.03
C LEU A 81 -10.05 24.19 -6.31
N HIS A 82 -9.11 24.74 -5.54
CA HIS A 82 -8.07 23.94 -4.86
C HIS A 82 -8.65 22.88 -3.90
N ALA A 83 -9.82 23.13 -3.33
CA ALA A 83 -10.51 22.13 -2.50
C ALA A 83 -10.78 20.81 -3.26
N LEU A 84 -11.02 20.85 -4.58
CA LEU A 84 -11.19 19.65 -5.40
C LEU A 84 -9.92 18.79 -5.43
N GLU A 85 -8.74 19.40 -5.41
CA GLU A 85 -7.47 18.66 -5.40
C GLU A 85 -7.30 17.88 -4.09
N GLU A 86 -7.53 18.54 -2.94
CA GLU A 86 -7.44 17.88 -1.64
C GLU A 86 -8.48 16.76 -1.50
N LEU A 87 -9.74 17.02 -1.88
CA LEU A 87 -10.80 16.02 -1.90
C LEU A 87 -10.46 14.83 -2.81
N SER A 88 -9.85 15.07 -3.98
CA SER A 88 -9.51 14.01 -4.94
C SER A 88 -8.45 13.04 -4.41
N ARG A 89 -7.55 13.51 -3.54
CA ARG A 89 -6.44 12.72 -3.00
C ARG A 89 -6.80 11.93 -1.76
N ASN A 90 -7.89 12.26 -1.05
CA ASN A 90 -8.37 11.51 0.09
C ASN A 90 -9.56 10.63 -0.30
N LEU A 91 -9.46 9.32 -0.13
CA LEU A 91 -10.50 8.37 -0.51
C LEU A 91 -11.82 8.52 0.25
N TRP A 92 -11.93 9.44 1.22
CA TRP A 92 -13.19 9.76 1.92
C TRP A 92 -14.35 9.98 0.93
N TRP A 93 -14.09 10.54 -0.23
CA TRP A 93 -15.08 10.75 -1.28
C TRP A 93 -15.73 9.45 -1.79
N CYS A 94 -15.03 8.31 -1.75
CA CYS A 94 -15.54 7.09 -2.41
C CYS A 94 -16.69 6.41 -1.64
N TRP A 95 -16.86 6.69 -0.36
CA TRP A 95 -18.00 6.20 0.44
C TRP A 95 -18.91 7.32 0.96
N ASN A 96 -18.62 8.59 0.63
CA ASN A 96 -19.47 9.72 0.95
C ASN A 96 -20.17 10.26 -0.31
N PRO A 97 -21.51 10.40 -0.31
CA PRO A 97 -22.27 10.87 -1.48
C PRO A 97 -21.90 12.28 -1.90
N GLY A 98 -21.79 13.23 -0.96
CA GLY A 98 -21.57 14.65 -1.25
C GLY A 98 -20.40 14.94 -2.19
N PRO A 99 -19.15 14.54 -1.88
CA PRO A 99 -18.02 14.76 -2.78
C PRO A 99 -18.12 13.96 -4.07
N ARG A 100 -18.70 12.75 -4.05
CA ARG A 100 -18.91 11.95 -5.27
C ARG A 100 -19.85 12.65 -6.23
N ASP A 101 -20.98 13.11 -5.73
CA ASP A 101 -22.01 13.79 -6.53
C ASP A 101 -21.48 15.13 -7.06
N LEU A 102 -20.58 15.79 -6.29
CA LEU A 102 -19.89 17.01 -6.72
C LEU A 102 -19.00 16.76 -7.95
N PHE A 103 -18.16 15.70 -7.94
CA PHE A 103 -17.31 15.36 -9.09
C PHE A 103 -18.15 14.95 -10.31
N GLU A 104 -19.17 14.12 -10.12
CA GLU A 104 -20.06 13.66 -11.18
C GLU A 104 -20.84 14.83 -11.80
N GLY A 105 -21.28 15.81 -11.00
CA GLY A 105 -22.01 16.99 -11.46
C GLY A 105 -21.19 17.94 -12.33
N ILE A 106 -19.84 17.89 -12.26
CA ILE A 106 -18.98 18.71 -13.13
C ILE A 106 -19.09 18.26 -14.59
N ASP A 107 -18.90 16.97 -14.86
CA ASP A 107 -19.00 16.36 -16.19
C ASP A 107 -19.25 14.85 -16.04
N PRO A 108 -20.52 14.40 -16.09
CA PRO A 108 -20.85 12.98 -15.89
C PRO A 108 -20.23 12.04 -16.92
N ALA A 109 -20.06 12.48 -18.17
CA ALA A 109 -19.50 11.66 -19.24
C ALA A 109 -18.00 11.45 -19.03
N LEU A 110 -17.25 12.51 -18.74
CA LEU A 110 -15.83 12.45 -18.42
C LEU A 110 -15.59 11.70 -17.11
N TRP A 111 -16.46 11.84 -16.11
CA TRP A 111 -16.41 11.10 -14.86
C TRP A 111 -16.48 9.59 -15.07
N ALA A 112 -17.43 9.14 -15.91
CA ALA A 112 -17.55 7.74 -16.30
C ALA A 112 -16.35 7.26 -17.13
N GLU A 113 -15.86 8.05 -18.09
CA GLU A 113 -14.67 7.75 -18.91
C GLU A 113 -13.41 7.58 -18.03
N CYS A 114 -13.30 8.37 -16.97
CA CYS A 114 -12.18 8.28 -16.01
C CYS A 114 -12.37 7.16 -14.96
N GLU A 115 -13.33 6.25 -15.16
CA GLU A 115 -13.64 5.17 -14.21
C GLU A 115 -13.87 5.68 -12.77
N ARG A 116 -14.46 6.87 -12.67
CA ARG A 116 -14.70 7.57 -11.40
C ARG A 116 -13.44 7.86 -10.58
N ASN A 117 -12.30 8.02 -11.24
CA ASN A 117 -11.05 8.44 -10.61
C ASN A 117 -10.94 9.97 -10.64
N PRO A 118 -11.09 10.68 -9.50
CA PRO A 118 -11.13 12.14 -9.49
C PRO A 118 -9.80 12.78 -9.89
N ILE A 119 -8.67 12.11 -9.66
CA ILE A 119 -7.35 12.63 -10.08
C ILE A 119 -7.22 12.59 -11.60
N ALA A 120 -7.56 11.46 -12.22
CA ALA A 120 -7.57 11.33 -13.67
C ALA A 120 -8.62 12.27 -14.31
N PHE A 121 -9.75 12.46 -13.64
CA PHE A 121 -10.81 13.37 -14.05
C PHE A 121 -10.35 14.83 -14.07
N LEU A 122 -9.76 15.33 -12.98
CA LEU A 122 -9.25 16.70 -12.89
C LEU A 122 -8.11 16.96 -13.88
N ASP A 123 -7.26 15.97 -14.14
CA ASP A 123 -6.19 16.05 -15.14
C ASP A 123 -6.74 16.20 -16.57
N LYS A 124 -7.84 15.53 -16.91
CA LYS A 124 -8.49 15.60 -18.22
C LYS A 124 -9.44 16.79 -18.38
N LEU A 125 -9.90 17.41 -17.29
CA LEU A 125 -10.85 18.51 -17.33
C LEU A 125 -10.29 19.69 -18.13
N SER A 126 -11.06 20.25 -19.08
CA SER A 126 -10.59 21.35 -19.93
C SER A 126 -10.39 22.65 -19.14
N VAL A 127 -9.48 23.50 -19.62
CA VAL A 127 -9.24 24.83 -19.03
C VAL A 127 -10.50 25.70 -19.08
N GLU A 128 -11.27 25.60 -20.17
CA GLU A 128 -12.54 26.32 -20.35
C GLU A 128 -13.55 25.90 -19.29
N ARG A 129 -13.66 24.57 -19.03
CA ARG A 129 -14.56 24.06 -18.00
C ARG A 129 -14.16 24.52 -16.61
N MET A 130 -12.86 24.47 -16.29
CA MET A 130 -12.34 24.99 -15.01
C MET A 130 -12.66 26.47 -14.80
N LYS A 131 -12.47 27.31 -15.85
CA LYS A 131 -12.82 28.74 -15.79
C LYS A 131 -14.33 28.96 -15.66
N GLY A 132 -15.13 28.07 -16.22
CA GLY A 132 -16.58 28.09 -16.04
C GLY A 132 -16.99 27.83 -14.60
N LEU A 133 -16.43 26.77 -13.99
CA LEU A 133 -16.67 26.42 -12.59
C LEU A 133 -16.21 27.52 -11.60
N GLU A 134 -15.10 28.19 -11.88
CA GLU A 134 -14.59 29.30 -11.06
C GLU A 134 -15.57 30.50 -10.99
N ARG A 135 -16.49 30.60 -11.95
CA ARG A 135 -17.50 31.67 -12.05
C ARG A 135 -18.89 31.21 -11.66
N ASP A 136 -19.08 29.94 -11.42
CA ASP A 136 -20.37 29.34 -11.05
C ASP A 136 -20.52 29.38 -9.52
N GLU A 137 -21.18 30.41 -9.01
CA GLU A 137 -21.38 30.62 -7.58
C GLU A 137 -22.23 29.49 -6.93
N ALA A 138 -23.12 28.86 -7.69
CA ALA A 138 -23.91 27.71 -7.17
C ALA A 138 -23.00 26.50 -6.97
N PHE A 139 -22.15 26.18 -7.94
CA PHE A 139 -21.15 25.13 -7.81
C PHE A 139 -20.16 25.40 -6.68
N LEU A 140 -19.66 26.63 -6.59
CA LEU A 140 -18.72 27.02 -5.55
C LEU A 140 -19.31 26.90 -4.15
N GLY A 141 -20.60 27.29 -3.99
CA GLY A 141 -21.32 27.08 -2.72
C GLY A 141 -21.45 25.61 -2.34
N GLN A 142 -21.67 24.71 -3.30
CA GLN A 142 -21.68 23.26 -3.07
C GLN A 142 -20.27 22.74 -2.70
N LEU A 143 -19.25 23.17 -3.42
CA LEU A 143 -17.85 22.83 -3.14
C LEU A 143 -17.45 23.26 -1.73
N ASP A 144 -17.75 24.49 -1.35
CA ASP A 144 -17.44 25.03 -0.02
C ASP A 144 -18.15 24.22 1.08
N ALA A 145 -19.43 23.86 0.88
CA ALA A 145 -20.18 23.07 1.84
C ALA A 145 -19.60 21.65 2.02
N VAL A 146 -19.28 20.97 0.91
CA VAL A 146 -18.65 19.63 0.93
C VAL A 146 -17.26 19.69 1.55
N TYR A 147 -16.49 20.71 1.22
CA TYR A 147 -15.15 20.86 1.76
C TYR A 147 -15.16 21.21 3.27
N ALA A 148 -16.12 22.01 3.72
CA ALA A 148 -16.29 22.26 5.15
C ALA A 148 -16.60 20.96 5.91
N GLN A 149 -17.53 20.13 5.41
CA GLN A 149 -17.81 18.81 6.00
C GLN A 149 -16.57 17.92 6.07
N PHE A 150 -15.78 17.90 5.00
CA PHE A 150 -14.52 17.15 4.95
C PHE A 150 -13.52 17.67 6.00
N ARG A 151 -13.36 18.97 6.09
CA ARG A 151 -12.44 19.58 7.08
C ARG A 151 -12.89 19.32 8.52
N ASP A 152 -14.17 19.42 8.80
CA ASP A 152 -14.73 19.10 10.13
C ASP A 152 -14.47 17.63 10.46
N TYR A 153 -14.75 16.73 9.51
CA TYR A 153 -14.45 15.31 9.64
C TYR A 153 -12.97 15.06 9.93
N MET A 154 -12.04 15.64 9.17
CA MET A 154 -10.61 15.42 9.34
C MET A 154 -10.03 16.03 10.63
N ASN A 155 -10.63 17.11 11.15
CA ASN A 155 -10.15 17.83 12.34
C ASN A 155 -10.63 17.22 13.66
N GLU A 156 -11.59 16.31 13.63
CA GLU A 156 -12.09 15.64 14.83
C GLU A 156 -10.97 14.83 15.49
N LYS A 157 -10.79 15.01 16.79
CA LYS A 157 -9.74 14.31 17.54
C LYS A 157 -10.22 12.95 18.01
N PRO A 158 -9.38 11.90 17.91
CA PRO A 158 -9.73 10.59 18.47
C PRO A 158 -9.82 10.65 20.00
N ASP A 159 -10.60 9.73 20.58
CA ASP A 159 -10.61 9.53 22.03
C ASP A 159 -9.19 9.09 22.47
N PRO A 160 -8.52 9.85 23.38
CA PRO A 160 -7.18 9.55 23.84
C PRO A 160 -7.05 8.20 24.58
N LYS A 161 -8.17 7.58 24.95
CA LYS A 161 -8.21 6.25 25.57
C LYS A 161 -8.23 5.11 24.55
N THR A 162 -8.51 5.41 23.27
CA THR A 162 -8.53 4.39 22.23
C THR A 162 -7.10 3.97 21.89
N PRO A 163 -6.78 2.66 21.90
CA PRO A 163 -5.45 2.19 21.57
C PRO A 163 -5.10 2.51 20.12
N THR A 164 -3.84 2.82 19.86
CA THR A 164 -3.31 2.99 18.50
C THR A 164 -3.09 1.64 17.85
N ILE A 165 -3.67 1.42 16.67
CA ILE A 165 -3.66 0.14 15.97
C ILE A 165 -2.81 0.25 14.70
N SER A 166 -1.96 -0.73 14.45
CA SER A 166 -1.31 -0.94 13.16
C SER A 166 -1.88 -2.19 12.48
N TYR A 167 -2.53 -1.99 11.35
CA TYR A 167 -3.25 -3.04 10.61
C TYR A 167 -2.47 -3.46 9.37
N PHE A 168 -2.19 -4.76 9.22
CA PHE A 168 -1.40 -5.32 8.14
C PHE A 168 -2.23 -6.25 7.25
N SER A 169 -2.27 -5.96 5.97
CA SER A 169 -2.91 -6.80 4.96
C SER A 169 -2.19 -6.73 3.62
N MET A 170 -2.19 -7.84 2.87
CA MET A 170 -1.66 -7.87 1.51
C MET A 170 -2.53 -7.15 0.50
N GLU A 171 -3.80 -6.95 0.80
CA GLU A 171 -4.76 -6.35 -0.13
C GLU A 171 -5.77 -5.46 0.59
N TYR A 172 -6.20 -4.39 -0.11
CA TYR A 172 -7.19 -3.44 0.36
C TYR A 172 -8.14 -3.06 -0.77
N GLY A 173 -9.40 -3.47 -0.66
CA GLY A 173 -10.48 -3.14 -1.59
C GLY A 173 -11.10 -1.79 -1.26
N LEU A 174 -10.47 -0.70 -1.66
CA LEU A 174 -10.89 0.66 -1.33
C LEU A 174 -11.71 1.30 -2.44
N HIS A 175 -11.15 1.34 -3.65
CA HIS A 175 -11.80 1.84 -4.85
C HIS A 175 -11.21 1.15 -6.10
N SER A 176 -12.00 1.03 -7.17
CA SER A 176 -11.60 0.38 -8.43
C SER A 176 -10.38 1.00 -9.10
N SER A 177 -10.14 2.30 -8.90
CA SER A 177 -8.96 2.99 -9.44
C SER A 177 -7.64 2.53 -8.80
N LEU A 178 -7.68 1.96 -7.59
CA LEU A 178 -6.51 1.47 -6.87
C LEU A 178 -6.52 -0.06 -6.87
N LYS A 179 -5.83 -0.66 -7.84
CA LYS A 179 -5.86 -2.11 -8.09
C LYS A 179 -4.92 -2.88 -7.14
N ILE A 180 -5.21 -2.84 -5.85
CA ILE A 180 -4.43 -3.52 -4.79
C ILE A 180 -5.24 -4.58 -4.04
N TYR A 181 -6.29 -5.13 -4.65
CA TYR A 181 -7.10 -6.21 -4.09
C TYR A 181 -7.63 -7.12 -5.20
N SER A 182 -8.05 -8.33 -4.83
CA SER A 182 -8.65 -9.30 -5.75
C SER A 182 -10.05 -9.73 -5.36
N GLY A 183 -10.32 -9.90 -4.08
CA GLY A 183 -11.57 -10.51 -3.61
C GLY A 183 -12.01 -10.05 -2.22
N GLY A 184 -12.78 -10.93 -1.54
CA GLY A 184 -13.43 -10.63 -0.26
C GLY A 184 -12.49 -10.24 0.87
N LEU A 185 -11.29 -10.81 0.90
CA LEU A 185 -10.26 -10.46 1.89
C LEU A 185 -9.89 -8.97 1.80
N GLY A 186 -9.67 -8.49 0.58
CA GLY A 186 -9.37 -7.08 0.35
C GLY A 186 -10.55 -6.16 0.63
N ILE A 187 -11.77 -6.59 0.29
CA ILE A 187 -12.98 -5.84 0.62
C ILE A 187 -13.15 -5.69 2.13
N LEU A 188 -12.96 -6.78 2.90
CA LEU A 188 -12.97 -6.72 4.36
C LEU A 188 -11.96 -5.69 4.89
N ALA A 189 -10.70 -5.77 4.44
CA ALA A 189 -9.66 -4.85 4.86
C ALA A 189 -9.96 -3.40 4.48
N GLY A 190 -10.46 -3.16 3.26
CA GLY A 190 -10.85 -1.83 2.79
C GLY A 190 -12.01 -1.23 3.58
N ASP A 191 -13.06 -2.00 3.82
CA ASP A 191 -14.22 -1.54 4.59
C ASP A 191 -13.87 -1.33 6.06
N TYR A 192 -12.98 -2.16 6.62
CA TYR A 192 -12.46 -1.98 7.99
C TYR A 192 -11.72 -0.63 8.14
N LEU A 193 -10.89 -0.23 7.16
CA LEU A 193 -10.22 1.06 7.19
C LEU A 193 -11.22 2.24 7.09
N LYS A 194 -12.22 2.14 6.24
CA LYS A 194 -13.26 3.16 6.09
C LYS A 194 -14.05 3.33 7.39
N GLU A 195 -14.49 2.23 7.99
CA GLU A 195 -15.23 2.28 9.26
C GLU A 195 -14.34 2.76 10.41
N ALA A 196 -13.07 2.32 10.49
CA ALA A 196 -12.12 2.83 11.48
C ALA A 196 -11.92 4.34 11.34
N SER A 197 -11.88 4.84 10.11
CA SER A 197 -11.83 6.27 9.82
C SER A 197 -13.10 6.98 10.30
N ASP A 198 -14.29 6.45 10.01
CA ASP A 198 -15.56 7.06 10.41
C ASP A 198 -15.76 7.05 11.93
N LYS A 199 -15.28 5.99 12.61
CA LYS A 199 -15.26 5.91 14.08
C LYS A 199 -14.09 6.64 14.74
N ASN A 200 -13.27 7.33 13.95
CA ASN A 200 -12.10 8.08 14.44
C ASN A 200 -11.15 7.22 15.30
N VAL A 201 -10.95 5.95 14.90
CA VAL A 201 -10.01 5.05 15.54
C VAL A 201 -8.58 5.44 15.13
N PRO A 202 -7.64 5.66 16.07
CA PRO A 202 -6.25 5.98 15.74
C PRO A 202 -5.57 4.76 15.13
N MET A 203 -5.61 4.67 13.80
CA MET A 203 -5.13 3.52 13.03
C MET A 203 -4.18 3.95 11.92
N ALA A 204 -3.10 3.19 11.75
CA ALA A 204 -2.26 3.20 10.56
C ALA A 204 -2.30 1.82 9.91
N ALA A 205 -2.39 1.76 8.59
CA ALA A 205 -2.41 0.50 7.86
C ALA A 205 -1.15 0.33 7.00
N VAL A 206 -0.76 -0.91 6.75
CA VAL A 206 0.39 -1.27 5.91
C VAL A 206 -0.03 -2.30 4.88
N GLY A 207 0.40 -2.09 3.63
CA GLY A 207 0.17 -3.00 2.52
C GLY A 207 1.28 -2.95 1.48
N LEU A 208 1.02 -3.59 0.35
CA LEU A 208 1.93 -3.61 -0.80
C LEU A 208 1.31 -2.84 -1.98
N LEU A 209 2.14 -2.10 -2.71
CA LEU A 209 1.72 -1.39 -3.91
C LEU A 209 2.08 -2.20 -5.15
N TYR A 210 1.08 -2.77 -5.79
CA TYR A 210 1.28 -3.64 -6.93
C TYR A 210 1.32 -2.87 -8.25
N ARG A 211 2.35 -3.09 -9.05
CA ARG A 211 2.52 -2.43 -10.36
C ARG A 211 1.42 -2.78 -11.35
N TYR A 212 1.02 -4.05 -11.38
CA TYR A 212 -0.01 -4.56 -12.29
C TYR A 212 -1.29 -4.97 -11.56
N GLY A 213 -1.24 -5.08 -10.22
CA GLY A 213 -2.37 -5.48 -9.40
C GLY A 213 -2.80 -6.92 -9.63
N TYR A 214 -4.12 -7.12 -9.76
CA TYR A 214 -4.74 -8.38 -10.12
C TYR A 214 -5.23 -8.32 -11.56
N PHE A 215 -5.40 -9.48 -12.22
CA PHE A 215 -5.78 -9.51 -13.63
C PHE A 215 -7.20 -8.98 -13.88
N THR A 216 -7.40 -8.41 -15.05
CA THR A 216 -8.73 -8.11 -15.60
C THR A 216 -9.11 -9.22 -16.55
N GLN A 217 -10.29 -9.80 -16.36
CA GLN A 217 -10.81 -10.84 -17.23
C GLN A 217 -11.40 -10.22 -18.50
N ARG A 218 -10.98 -10.76 -19.65
CA ARG A 218 -11.59 -10.49 -20.95
C ARG A 218 -12.05 -11.79 -21.58
N LEU A 219 -12.98 -11.69 -22.51
CA LEU A 219 -13.37 -12.82 -23.37
C LEU A 219 -12.83 -12.58 -24.78
N SER A 220 -12.17 -13.60 -25.34
CA SER A 220 -11.77 -13.59 -26.73
C SER A 220 -13.00 -13.67 -27.65
N ALA A 221 -12.83 -13.43 -28.95
CA ALA A 221 -13.88 -13.60 -29.95
C ALA A 221 -14.42 -15.05 -30.01
N GLN A 222 -13.65 -16.02 -29.51
CA GLN A 222 -14.03 -17.44 -29.44
C GLN A 222 -14.63 -17.83 -28.10
N GLY A 223 -14.84 -16.86 -27.18
CA GLY A 223 -15.39 -17.10 -25.86
C GLY A 223 -14.41 -17.65 -24.82
N ALA A 224 -13.11 -17.69 -25.13
CA ALA A 224 -12.09 -18.10 -24.17
C ALA A 224 -11.76 -16.95 -23.20
N GLN A 225 -11.52 -17.29 -21.94
CA GLN A 225 -11.08 -16.33 -20.93
C GLN A 225 -9.63 -15.93 -21.19
N GLU A 226 -9.38 -14.64 -21.18
CA GLU A 226 -8.05 -14.03 -21.24
C GLU A 226 -7.80 -13.19 -20.01
N ALA A 227 -6.65 -13.39 -19.37
CA ALA A 227 -6.19 -12.55 -18.25
C ALA A 227 -5.31 -11.42 -18.80
N THR A 228 -5.70 -10.18 -18.56
CA THR A 228 -4.94 -9.00 -18.97
C THR A 228 -4.43 -8.24 -17.75
N TYR A 229 -3.22 -7.70 -17.87
CA TYR A 229 -2.58 -6.91 -16.84
C TYR A 229 -2.17 -5.55 -17.39
N GLU A 230 -2.55 -4.50 -16.72
CA GLU A 230 -2.22 -3.13 -17.11
C GLU A 230 -1.39 -2.47 -16.00
N ALA A 231 -0.26 -1.87 -16.39
CA ALA A 231 0.59 -1.18 -15.42
C ALA A 231 -0.11 0.06 -14.85
N GLN A 232 -0.24 0.14 -13.55
CA GLN A 232 -0.78 1.30 -12.86
C GLN A 232 0.19 2.49 -12.98
N ASN A 233 -0.34 3.67 -13.29
CA ASN A 233 0.42 4.91 -13.17
C ASN A 233 0.22 5.48 -11.77
N PHE A 234 1.14 5.22 -10.86
CA PHE A 234 1.05 5.60 -9.46
C PHE A 234 0.85 7.09 -9.22
N TYR A 235 1.33 7.94 -10.12
CA TYR A 235 1.14 9.40 -10.02
C TYR A 235 -0.29 9.88 -10.39
N LYS A 236 -1.09 8.99 -10.99
CA LYS A 236 -2.52 9.24 -11.29
C LYS A 236 -3.45 8.51 -10.33
N LEU A 237 -2.93 8.03 -9.21
CA LEU A 237 -3.68 7.35 -8.15
C LEU A 237 -3.75 8.26 -6.90
N PRO A 238 -4.71 8.03 -6.01
CA PRO A 238 -4.86 8.77 -4.75
C PRO A 238 -3.79 8.37 -3.72
N ILE A 239 -2.54 8.35 -4.15
CA ILE A 239 -1.37 8.03 -3.34
C ILE A 239 -0.29 9.09 -3.55
N SER A 240 0.56 9.26 -2.57
CA SER A 240 1.67 10.20 -2.60
C SER A 240 2.95 9.56 -2.06
N PRO A 241 4.14 9.94 -2.60
CA PRO A 241 5.41 9.53 -2.02
C PRO A 241 5.54 10.02 -0.57
N VAL A 242 5.96 9.15 0.32
CA VAL A 242 6.38 9.56 1.66
C VAL A 242 7.81 10.09 1.60
N ARG A 243 8.06 11.24 2.21
CA ARG A 243 9.38 11.89 2.23
C ARG A 243 9.94 11.87 3.65
N ASP A 244 11.26 11.73 3.75
CA ASP A 244 12.01 11.93 4.98
C ASP A 244 12.20 13.44 5.28
N GLU A 245 12.82 13.76 6.40
CA GLU A 245 13.10 15.15 6.82
C GLU A 245 14.01 15.90 5.84
N ALA A 246 14.83 15.19 5.07
CA ALA A 246 15.70 15.76 4.03
C ALA A 246 14.99 15.93 2.68
N GLY A 247 13.72 15.54 2.56
CA GLY A 247 12.94 15.58 1.34
C GLY A 247 13.17 14.40 0.38
N ASN A 248 14.01 13.42 0.75
CA ASN A 248 14.22 12.22 -0.03
C ASN A 248 13.03 11.27 0.13
N TRP A 249 12.90 10.35 -0.81
CA TRP A 249 11.87 9.32 -0.71
C TRP A 249 12.15 8.39 0.47
N LEU A 250 11.21 8.26 1.40
CA LEU A 250 11.35 7.32 2.52
C LEU A 250 11.48 5.91 1.97
N THR A 251 12.63 5.29 2.25
CA THR A 251 12.97 3.95 1.79
C THR A 251 13.37 3.10 2.99
N VAL A 252 12.82 1.91 3.09
CA VAL A 252 13.20 0.91 4.09
C VAL A 252 13.93 -0.25 3.43
N THR A 253 14.82 -0.88 4.19
CA THR A 253 15.62 -2.00 3.68
C THR A 253 15.37 -3.26 4.49
N ILE A 254 15.45 -4.41 3.84
CA ILE A 254 15.25 -5.74 4.42
C ILE A 254 16.41 -6.62 3.97
N ALA A 255 17.02 -7.34 4.91
CA ALA A 255 18.07 -8.30 4.57
C ALA A 255 17.43 -9.54 3.93
N PHE A 256 17.85 -9.85 2.70
CA PHE A 256 17.59 -11.10 2.02
C PHE A 256 18.88 -11.92 1.91
N PRO A 257 18.82 -13.23 1.67
CA PRO A 257 20.03 -14.04 1.51
C PRO A 257 20.96 -13.46 0.44
N GLY A 258 22.16 -13.04 0.86
CA GLY A 258 23.18 -12.49 -0.02
C GLY A 258 22.94 -11.08 -0.58
N ARG A 259 21.85 -10.39 -0.20
CA ARG A 259 21.52 -9.04 -0.69
C ARG A 259 20.59 -8.26 0.22
N THR A 260 20.42 -7.00 -0.07
CA THR A 260 19.45 -6.12 0.59
C THR A 260 18.33 -5.76 -0.36
N LEU A 261 17.11 -6.00 0.06
CA LEU A 261 15.90 -5.51 -0.61
C LEU A 261 15.57 -4.11 -0.09
N SER A 262 15.28 -3.18 -0.98
CA SER A 262 14.82 -1.83 -0.66
C SER A 262 13.36 -1.66 -1.04
N ALA A 263 12.57 -0.96 -0.23
CA ALA A 263 11.19 -0.62 -0.54
C ALA A 263 10.92 0.85 -0.29
N ARG A 264 10.36 1.54 -1.29
CA ARG A 264 9.82 2.90 -1.19
C ARG A 264 8.49 2.87 -0.47
N VAL A 265 8.20 3.92 0.27
CA VAL A 265 6.94 4.05 0.99
C VAL A 265 6.06 5.07 0.28
N TRP A 266 4.84 4.65 -0.05
CA TRP A 266 3.76 5.50 -0.53
C TRP A 266 2.69 5.63 0.55
N LYS A 267 1.91 6.70 0.50
CA LYS A 267 0.79 6.94 1.40
C LYS A 267 -0.50 7.11 0.62
N CYS A 268 -1.54 6.39 1.04
CA CYS A 268 -2.92 6.57 0.63
C CYS A 268 -3.73 7.05 1.84
N GLN A 269 -4.48 8.14 1.69
CA GLN A 269 -5.37 8.61 2.75
C GLN A 269 -6.76 8.01 2.59
N VAL A 270 -7.18 7.24 3.59
CA VAL A 270 -8.51 6.64 3.69
C VAL A 270 -9.28 7.39 4.77
N GLY A 271 -9.78 8.58 4.44
CA GLY A 271 -10.29 9.52 5.43
C GLY A 271 -9.17 9.91 6.41
N ARG A 272 -9.37 9.65 7.71
CA ARG A 272 -8.41 9.89 8.80
C ARG A 272 -7.33 8.80 8.90
N THR A 273 -7.58 7.62 8.31
CA THR A 273 -6.66 6.48 8.37
C THR A 273 -5.62 6.59 7.27
N ASP A 274 -4.34 6.56 7.61
CA ASP A 274 -3.24 6.51 6.65
C ASP A 274 -2.91 5.05 6.31
N LEU A 275 -2.91 4.72 5.03
CA LEU A 275 -2.45 3.44 4.50
C LEU A 275 -1.08 3.63 3.84
N TYR A 276 -0.07 2.97 4.38
CA TYR A 276 1.30 2.95 3.86
C TYR A 276 1.52 1.74 2.98
N LEU A 277 1.94 1.98 1.74
CA LEU A 277 2.11 0.96 0.71
C LEU A 277 3.59 0.83 0.35
N LEU A 278 4.11 -0.39 0.39
CA LEU A 278 5.50 -0.70 0.08
C LEU A 278 5.65 -1.07 -1.40
N ASP A 279 6.66 -0.51 -2.05
CA ASP A 279 6.95 -0.64 -3.47
C ASP A 279 8.43 -0.99 -3.67
N THR A 280 8.71 -2.12 -4.34
CA THR A 280 10.08 -2.56 -4.66
C THR A 280 10.48 -2.27 -6.11
N ASP A 281 9.54 -1.80 -6.96
CA ASP A 281 9.77 -1.59 -8.40
C ASP A 281 10.54 -0.28 -8.68
N PHE A 282 11.82 -0.26 -8.31
CA PHE A 282 12.72 0.86 -8.63
C PHE A 282 14.19 0.43 -8.71
N GLU A 283 15.01 1.32 -9.23
CA GLU A 283 16.38 1.07 -9.68
C GLU A 283 17.39 0.65 -8.60
N ALA A 284 17.08 0.84 -7.32
CA ALA A 284 17.96 0.38 -6.23
C ALA A 284 17.94 -1.14 -6.04
N ASN A 285 16.92 -1.82 -6.58
CA ASN A 285 16.78 -3.25 -6.49
C ASN A 285 17.26 -3.96 -7.76
N LEU A 286 17.66 -5.22 -7.61
CA LEU A 286 17.87 -6.14 -8.74
C LEU A 286 16.54 -6.33 -9.48
N GLU A 287 16.60 -6.65 -10.78
CA GLU A 287 15.41 -6.82 -11.62
C GLU A 287 14.44 -7.87 -11.07
N GLU A 288 14.97 -8.98 -10.54
CA GLU A 288 14.17 -10.03 -9.91
C GLU A 288 13.45 -9.56 -8.63
N ASP A 289 14.06 -8.64 -7.87
CA ASP A 289 13.48 -8.12 -6.64
C ASP A 289 12.46 -7.00 -6.88
N ARG A 290 12.57 -6.28 -8.01
CA ARG A 290 11.54 -5.33 -8.44
C ARG A 290 10.20 -6.01 -8.65
N GLN A 291 10.22 -7.25 -9.13
CA GLN A 291 9.02 -8.02 -9.45
C GLN A 291 8.22 -8.46 -8.22
N ILE A 292 8.78 -8.37 -7.02
CA ILE A 292 8.09 -8.76 -5.77
C ILE A 292 6.75 -8.03 -5.62
N THR A 293 6.71 -6.73 -5.98
CA THR A 293 5.48 -5.93 -5.95
C THR A 293 4.84 -5.73 -7.32
N HIS A 294 5.04 -6.62 -8.29
CA HIS A 294 4.39 -6.52 -9.59
C HIS A 294 2.95 -7.00 -9.54
N TYR A 295 2.69 -8.21 -9.02
CA TYR A 295 1.39 -8.86 -9.09
C TYR A 295 0.89 -9.26 -7.71
N LEU A 296 -0.38 -9.02 -7.45
CA LEU A 296 -1.08 -9.59 -6.31
C LEU A 296 -1.33 -11.08 -6.58
N TYR A 297 -0.84 -11.95 -5.69
CA TYR A 297 -0.90 -13.41 -5.83
C TYR A 297 -0.19 -13.95 -7.11
N GLY A 298 0.72 -13.19 -7.66
CA GLY A 298 1.53 -13.62 -8.81
C GLY A 298 2.78 -14.39 -8.38
N GLY A 299 3.32 -15.18 -9.33
CA GLY A 299 4.53 -15.97 -9.12
C GLY A 299 4.29 -17.28 -8.37
N ASP A 300 5.37 -17.81 -7.82
CA ASP A 300 5.39 -19.06 -7.05
C ASP A 300 5.34 -18.81 -5.53
N TRP A 301 5.50 -19.89 -4.75
CA TRP A 301 5.53 -19.83 -3.28
C TRP A 301 6.70 -18.97 -2.75
N GLU A 302 7.83 -18.91 -3.47
CA GLU A 302 8.98 -18.12 -3.08
C GLU A 302 8.68 -16.62 -3.21
N ASN A 303 8.04 -16.19 -4.30
CA ASN A 303 7.60 -14.81 -4.47
C ASN A 303 6.56 -14.43 -3.40
N ARG A 304 5.67 -15.36 -3.07
CA ARG A 304 4.70 -15.17 -1.99
C ARG A 304 5.39 -14.94 -0.64
N LEU A 305 6.38 -15.76 -0.30
CA LEU A 305 7.17 -15.60 0.92
C LEU A 305 7.90 -14.24 0.94
N LYS A 306 8.49 -13.83 -0.18
CA LYS A 306 9.13 -12.50 -0.31
C LYS A 306 8.16 -11.36 -0.05
N GLN A 307 6.93 -11.44 -0.55
CA GLN A 307 5.87 -10.47 -0.29
C GLN A 307 5.48 -10.43 1.18
N GLU A 308 5.35 -11.57 1.83
CA GLU A 308 5.01 -11.66 3.26
C GLU A 308 6.11 -11.11 4.17
N ILE A 309 7.37 -11.41 3.87
CA ILE A 309 8.53 -10.80 4.55
C ILE A 309 8.55 -9.28 4.35
N LEU A 310 8.31 -8.81 3.13
CA LEU A 310 8.25 -7.39 2.83
C LEU A 310 7.12 -6.72 3.61
N LEU A 311 5.91 -7.31 3.62
CA LEU A 311 4.77 -6.78 4.34
C LEU A 311 5.03 -6.69 5.84
N GLY A 312 5.47 -7.77 6.47
CA GLY A 312 5.68 -7.85 7.93
C GLY A 312 6.90 -7.04 8.36
N ILE A 313 8.10 -7.50 8.01
CA ILE A 313 9.36 -6.87 8.45
C ILE A 313 9.51 -5.47 7.83
N GLY A 314 9.23 -5.34 6.54
CA GLY A 314 9.31 -4.05 5.84
C GLY A 314 8.32 -3.04 6.38
N GLY A 315 7.09 -3.48 6.62
CA GLY A 315 6.04 -2.65 7.19
C GLY A 315 6.35 -2.13 8.60
N ILE A 316 6.84 -2.99 9.48
CA ILE A 316 7.30 -2.57 10.83
C ILE A 316 8.41 -1.52 10.71
N ARG A 317 9.37 -1.73 9.81
CA ARG A 317 10.45 -0.75 9.59
C ARG A 317 9.94 0.58 9.05
N ALA A 318 8.94 0.55 8.16
CA ALA A 318 8.30 1.76 7.65
C ALA A 318 7.59 2.54 8.76
N LEU A 319 6.79 1.87 9.59
CA LEU A 319 6.11 2.51 10.71
C LEU A 319 7.10 3.10 11.74
N ARG A 320 8.20 2.41 12.03
CA ARG A 320 9.26 2.91 12.90
C ARG A 320 9.95 4.15 12.31
N ALA A 321 10.25 4.12 11.02
CA ALA A 321 10.87 5.26 10.32
C ALA A 321 9.95 6.48 10.26
N LEU A 322 8.64 6.28 10.28
CA LEU A 322 7.62 7.32 10.38
C LEU A 322 7.37 7.82 11.80
N GLY A 323 8.00 7.21 12.82
CA GLY A 323 7.76 7.54 14.22
C GLY A 323 6.35 7.18 14.73
N ILE A 324 5.63 6.30 14.01
CA ILE A 324 4.29 5.88 14.37
C ILE A 324 4.39 4.90 15.54
N LYS A 325 3.72 5.24 16.64
CA LYS A 325 3.59 4.38 17.83
C LYS A 325 2.32 3.55 17.70
N HIS A 326 2.36 2.32 18.21
CA HIS A 326 1.22 1.42 18.24
C HIS A 326 1.17 0.65 19.55
N ASP A 327 -0.06 0.47 20.02
CA ASP A 327 -0.36 -0.35 21.19
C ASP A 327 -0.72 -1.78 20.75
N VAL A 328 -1.27 -1.91 19.52
CA VAL A 328 -1.76 -3.18 18.97
C VAL A 328 -1.29 -3.34 17.52
N PHE A 329 -0.77 -4.53 17.20
CA PHE A 329 -0.54 -4.99 15.84
C PHE A 329 -1.65 -5.96 15.43
N HIS A 330 -2.38 -5.62 14.38
CA HIS A 330 -3.44 -6.46 13.83
C HIS A 330 -2.96 -7.15 12.56
N CYS A 331 -2.81 -8.47 12.61
CA CYS A 331 -2.55 -9.29 11.44
C CYS A 331 -3.87 -9.64 10.76
N ASN A 332 -4.06 -9.21 9.53
CA ASN A 332 -5.15 -9.71 8.71
C ASN A 332 -4.64 -10.93 7.95
N GLU A 333 -5.06 -12.13 8.37
CA GLU A 333 -4.65 -13.42 7.82
C GLU A 333 -3.16 -13.79 8.05
N GLY A 334 -2.79 -15.01 7.65
CA GLY A 334 -1.44 -15.56 7.82
C GLY A 334 -0.35 -14.80 7.06
N HIS A 335 -0.70 -14.11 5.97
CA HIS A 335 0.27 -13.36 5.16
C HIS A 335 0.92 -12.17 5.90
N ALA A 336 0.37 -11.76 7.03
CA ALA A 336 0.94 -10.71 7.88
C ALA A 336 1.77 -11.26 9.07
N ALA A 337 2.02 -12.57 9.14
CA ALA A 337 2.64 -13.21 10.30
C ALA A 337 4.06 -12.72 10.62
N PHE A 338 4.82 -12.22 9.63
CA PHE A 338 6.18 -11.71 9.85
C PHE A 338 6.26 -10.36 10.59
N ILE A 339 5.17 -9.88 11.18
CA ILE A 339 5.20 -8.72 12.08
C ILE A 339 5.64 -9.07 13.50
N GLY A 340 5.57 -10.37 13.88
CA GLY A 340 5.91 -10.91 15.20
C GLY A 340 7.40 -10.96 15.53
#